data_e5c9f66dff69932bb02582211fd29925
#
_entry.id   e5c9f66dff69932bb02582211fd29925
#
_cell.length_a   1.000
_cell.length_b   1.000
_cell.length_c   1.000
_cell.angle_alpha   90.00
_cell.angle_beta   90.00
_cell.angle_gamma   90.00
#
_symmetry.space_group_name_H-M   'P 1'
#
loop_
_entity.id
_entity.type
_entity.pdbx_description
1 polymer ?
#
loop_
_entity_poly.entity_id
_entity_poly.type
_entity_poly.pdbx_seq_one_letter_code
_entity_poly.pdbx_strand_id
1 'polypeptide(L)'
;MKYVLNIVAITFLSINISGCVKSLLAEEFNKFEMTLTDDKRCFLSNGLPNHKTGKFPKKSNPNSISHQKIDVCVSRYPKKVSTNTKITGIMGIALNGILFRPSTAGFWDPNAPRNHSRNGDKNWSVDIFGLKGKLGLDFNNAHVGRGGMYHYHGLPTSLVNKSNKSLVGYAGDGFEIHYLPKKMSGWVLKKGLRKSGPIGNYDGTYNEDYYYIGNNNELDECNGGLLNGKYVYFITENYPKVPRCLYGEVSNDFNKSRH
;
A
#
# COMPACT_ATOMS: atom_id res chain seq x y z
N MET A 1 -85.11 -22.20 38.59
CA MET A 1 -83.63 -22.37 38.39
C MET A 1 -83.24 -21.32 37.35
N LYS A 2 -82.54 -20.23 37.84
CA LYS A 2 -81.99 -19.17 36.96
C LYS A 2 -80.54 -19.42 36.77
N TYR A 3 -80.12 -19.63 35.54
CA TYR A 3 -78.70 -19.73 35.18
C TYR A 3 -78.13 -18.32 34.93
N VAL A 4 -77.12 -17.92 35.66
CA VAL A 4 -76.38 -16.66 35.47
C VAL A 4 -75.21 -17.00 34.55
N LEU A 5 -75.14 -16.34 33.39
CA LEU A 5 -74.05 -16.52 32.43
C LEU A 5 -73.00 -15.45 32.73
N ASN A 6 -71.83 -15.88 33.26
CA ASN A 6 -70.69 -15.03 33.45
C ASN A 6 -69.93 -14.86 32.14
N ILE A 7 -69.94 -13.64 31.59
CA ILE A 7 -69.11 -13.26 30.44
C ILE A 7 -67.75 -12.80 30.97
N VAL A 8 -66.70 -13.61 30.69
CA VAL A 8 -65.31 -13.23 30.95
C VAL A 8 -64.82 -12.41 29.76
N ALA A 9 -64.60 -11.12 29.96
CA ALA A 9 -63.97 -10.24 28.98
C ALA A 9 -62.47 -10.49 28.96
N ILE A 10 -61.95 -11.04 27.87
CA ILE A 10 -60.52 -11.21 27.62
C ILE A 10 -60.01 -9.94 26.93
N THR A 11 -59.27 -9.10 27.68
CA THR A 11 -58.56 -7.94 27.15
C THR A 11 -57.25 -8.41 26.47
N PHE A 12 -57.20 -8.29 25.17
CA PHE A 12 -55.94 -8.50 24.42
C PHE A 12 -55.03 -7.27 24.62
N LEU A 13 -53.95 -7.49 25.34
CA LEU A 13 -52.86 -6.50 25.48
C LEU A 13 -51.97 -6.68 24.24
N SER A 14 -52.07 -5.76 23.30
CA SER A 14 -51.19 -5.69 22.12
C SER A 14 -49.82 -5.12 22.57
N ILE A 15 -48.86 -6.02 22.72
CA ILE A 15 -47.46 -5.62 22.95
C ILE A 15 -46.86 -5.21 21.60
N ASN A 16 -46.75 -3.90 21.38
CA ASN A 16 -45.96 -3.34 20.28
C ASN A 16 -44.47 -3.57 20.57
N ILE A 17 -43.90 -4.64 20.10
CA ILE A 17 -42.44 -4.84 20.06
C ILE A 17 -41.92 -4.06 18.86
N SER A 18 -41.64 -2.76 19.07
CA SER A 18 -40.85 -1.96 18.15
C SER A 18 -39.41 -2.43 18.26
N GLY A 19 -39.11 -3.55 17.62
CA GLY A 19 -37.77 -4.08 17.49
C GLY A 19 -36.95 -3.14 16.61
N CYS A 20 -36.09 -2.36 17.23
CA CYS A 20 -35.01 -1.69 16.55
C CYS A 20 -34.12 -2.76 15.92
N VAL A 21 -34.39 -3.13 14.67
CA VAL A 21 -33.50 -3.95 13.87
C VAL A 21 -32.27 -3.10 13.59
N LYS A 22 -31.27 -3.13 14.50
CA LYS A 22 -29.91 -2.75 14.17
C LYS A 22 -29.52 -3.68 13.01
N SER A 23 -29.45 -3.13 11.80
CA SER A 23 -28.78 -3.78 10.69
C SER A 23 -27.38 -4.09 11.17
N LEU A 24 -27.10 -5.34 11.46
CA LEU A 24 -25.74 -5.87 11.60
C LEU A 24 -25.10 -5.67 10.23
N LEU A 25 -24.44 -4.52 10.04
CA LEU A 25 -23.47 -4.37 8.96
C LEU A 25 -22.46 -5.49 9.20
N ALA A 26 -22.44 -6.46 8.30
CA ALA A 26 -21.43 -7.51 8.36
C ALA A 26 -20.07 -6.81 8.38
N GLU A 27 -19.28 -7.03 9.44
CA GLU A 27 -17.91 -6.53 9.48
C GLU A 27 -17.19 -7.10 8.27
N GLU A 28 -16.76 -6.21 7.38
CA GLU A 28 -16.07 -6.60 6.16
C GLU A 28 -14.65 -7.02 6.52
N PHE A 29 -14.39 -8.32 6.52
CA PHE A 29 -13.09 -8.89 6.81
C PHE A 29 -12.19 -8.92 5.57
N ASN A 30 -10.87 -8.90 5.80
CA ASN A 30 -9.88 -9.20 4.78
C ASN A 30 -10.18 -10.56 4.10
N LYS A 31 -10.18 -10.54 2.77
CA LYS A 31 -10.23 -11.73 1.93
C LYS A 31 -9.00 -11.72 1.05
N PHE A 32 -8.13 -12.69 1.26
CA PHE A 32 -6.91 -12.86 0.49
C PHE A 32 -6.67 -14.33 0.19
N GLU A 33 -6.47 -14.64 -1.05
CA GLU A 33 -6.15 -15.97 -1.54
C GLU A 33 -4.95 -15.91 -2.48
N MET A 34 -4.04 -16.88 -2.36
CA MET A 34 -2.92 -17.06 -3.27
C MET A 34 -2.98 -18.46 -3.85
N THR A 35 -3.08 -18.54 -5.16
CA THR A 35 -3.08 -19.80 -5.91
C THR A 35 -1.84 -19.94 -6.76
N LEU A 36 -1.41 -21.17 -6.99
CA LEU A 36 -0.26 -21.51 -7.82
C LEU A 36 -0.72 -22.36 -8.99
N THR A 37 -0.33 -21.96 -10.20
CA THR A 37 -0.34 -22.81 -11.40
C THR A 37 1.09 -23.27 -11.71
N ASP A 38 1.31 -23.93 -12.83
CA ASP A 38 2.66 -24.39 -13.20
C ASP A 38 3.64 -23.21 -13.35
N ASP A 39 3.20 -22.10 -13.94
CA ASP A 39 4.03 -20.95 -14.30
C ASP A 39 3.70 -19.67 -13.55
N LYS A 40 2.50 -19.58 -12.88
CA LYS A 40 2.02 -18.35 -12.25
C LYS A 40 1.71 -18.52 -10.79
N ARG A 41 1.85 -17.40 -10.08
CA ARG A 41 1.31 -17.14 -8.75
C ARG A 41 0.24 -16.06 -8.89
N CYS A 42 -1.00 -16.40 -8.56
CA CYS A 42 -2.15 -15.51 -8.68
C CYS A 42 -2.67 -15.11 -7.30
N PHE A 43 -3.15 -13.90 -7.20
CA PHE A 43 -3.63 -13.31 -5.95
C PHE A 43 -5.02 -12.74 -6.16
N LEU A 44 -5.96 -13.18 -5.33
CA LEU A 44 -7.28 -12.57 -5.19
C LEU A 44 -7.35 -11.85 -3.86
N SER A 45 -7.76 -10.58 -3.86
CA SER A 45 -7.91 -9.82 -2.64
C SER A 45 -9.02 -8.79 -2.72
N ASN A 46 -9.68 -8.56 -1.58
CA ASN A 46 -10.61 -7.44 -1.42
C ASN A 46 -9.94 -6.15 -0.96
N GLY A 47 -8.62 -6.11 -0.83
CA GLY A 47 -7.85 -4.91 -0.47
C GLY A 47 -8.10 -4.38 0.94
N LEU A 48 -8.79 -5.12 1.80
CA LEU A 48 -8.99 -4.75 3.19
C LEU A 48 -7.83 -5.27 4.06
N PRO A 49 -7.26 -4.46 4.96
CA PRO A 49 -6.18 -4.89 5.83
C PRO A 49 -6.65 -5.91 6.88
N ASN A 50 -5.80 -6.91 7.19
CA ASN A 50 -6.04 -7.91 8.25
C ASN A 50 -5.39 -7.53 9.59
N HIS A 51 -5.12 -6.26 9.78
CA HIS A 51 -4.47 -5.69 10.97
C HIS A 51 -5.07 -4.33 11.32
N LYS A 52 -4.75 -3.81 12.49
CA LYS A 52 -5.13 -2.45 12.88
C LYS A 52 -4.53 -1.43 11.91
N THR A 53 -5.32 -0.43 11.55
CA THR A 53 -4.90 0.72 10.74
C THR A 53 -4.97 1.99 11.58
N GLY A 54 -4.41 3.07 11.08
CA GLY A 54 -4.76 4.39 11.56
C GLY A 54 -6.23 4.71 11.29
N LYS A 55 -6.74 5.75 11.94
CA LYS A 55 -8.12 6.22 11.71
C LYS A 55 -8.21 6.84 10.30
N PHE A 56 -9.14 6.33 9.50
CA PHE A 56 -9.53 6.88 8.20
C PHE A 56 -11.06 6.94 8.11
N PRO A 57 -11.64 8.06 7.62
CA PRO A 57 -10.99 9.29 7.15
C PRO A 57 -10.41 10.14 8.30
N LYS A 58 -9.44 11.01 7.95
CA LYS A 58 -8.86 12.02 8.86
C LYS A 58 -8.47 13.28 8.06
N LYS A 59 -8.20 14.39 8.75
CA LYS A 59 -7.89 15.70 8.13
C LYS A 59 -6.78 15.62 7.08
N SER A 60 -5.73 14.86 7.34
CA SER A 60 -4.60 14.67 6.41
C SER A 60 -4.84 13.61 5.32
N ASN A 61 -5.88 12.79 5.46
CA ASN A 61 -6.33 11.81 4.45
C ASN A 61 -7.84 11.59 4.56
N PRO A 62 -8.65 12.27 3.74
CA PRO A 62 -10.11 12.28 3.87
C PRO A 62 -10.81 11.06 3.25
N ASN A 63 -10.06 10.07 2.76
CA ASN A 63 -10.61 8.89 2.13
C ASN A 63 -10.90 7.78 3.17
N SER A 64 -12.00 7.06 3.01
CA SER A 64 -12.33 5.86 3.79
C SER A 64 -11.80 4.62 3.11
N ILE A 65 -11.41 3.61 3.89
CA ILE A 65 -11.04 2.30 3.35
C ILE A 65 -12.29 1.65 2.77
N SER A 66 -12.19 1.07 1.58
CA SER A 66 -13.28 0.33 0.95
C SER A 66 -12.78 -0.88 0.18
N HIS A 67 -13.68 -1.80 -0.10
CA HIS A 67 -13.45 -2.98 -0.92
C HIS A 67 -12.82 -2.62 -2.26
N GLN A 68 -11.85 -3.44 -2.65
CA GLN A 68 -11.22 -3.44 -3.95
C GLN A 68 -11.45 -4.81 -4.62
N LYS A 69 -11.36 -4.84 -5.93
CA LYS A 69 -11.29 -6.09 -6.69
C LYS A 69 -9.88 -6.24 -7.23
N ILE A 70 -9.04 -6.93 -6.49
CA ILE A 70 -7.66 -7.21 -6.86
C ILE A 70 -7.60 -8.65 -7.36
N ASP A 71 -7.23 -8.82 -8.62
CA ASP A 71 -7.06 -10.12 -9.29
C ASP A 71 -5.84 -9.96 -10.20
N VAL A 72 -4.69 -10.45 -9.72
CA VAL A 72 -3.40 -10.24 -10.38
C VAL A 72 -2.55 -11.49 -10.31
N CYS A 73 -1.80 -11.77 -11.37
CA CYS A 73 -0.88 -12.89 -11.44
C CYS A 73 0.53 -12.41 -11.80
N VAL A 74 1.54 -13.09 -11.27
CA VAL A 74 2.96 -12.88 -11.58
C VAL A 74 3.62 -14.21 -11.93
N SER A 75 4.79 -14.16 -12.59
CA SER A 75 5.57 -15.35 -12.87
C SER A 75 6.05 -16.02 -11.56
N ARG A 76 6.02 -17.35 -11.53
CA ARG A 76 6.69 -18.13 -10.46
C ARG A 76 8.20 -18.25 -10.66
N TYR A 77 8.67 -18.00 -11.87
CA TYR A 77 10.06 -18.15 -12.28
C TYR A 77 10.57 -16.84 -12.88
N PRO A 78 10.59 -15.74 -12.09
CA PRO A 78 11.06 -14.46 -12.60
C PRO A 78 12.53 -14.54 -13.00
N LYS A 79 12.86 -13.82 -14.07
CA LYS A 79 14.24 -13.72 -14.56
C LYS A 79 14.69 -12.28 -14.50
N LYS A 80 15.86 -12.04 -13.89
CA LYS A 80 16.46 -10.70 -13.88
C LYS A 80 16.95 -10.36 -15.29
N VAL A 81 16.57 -9.18 -15.77
CA VAL A 81 17.01 -8.61 -17.05
C VAL A 81 18.01 -7.48 -16.81
N SER A 82 18.71 -7.05 -17.85
CA SER A 82 19.76 -6.03 -17.76
C SER A 82 19.24 -4.61 -17.54
N THR A 83 18.00 -4.33 -17.96
CA THR A 83 17.40 -2.99 -17.87
C THR A 83 16.20 -3.03 -16.97
N ASN A 84 16.14 -2.11 -15.99
CA ASN A 84 15.00 -2.03 -15.10
C ASN A 84 13.81 -1.27 -15.72
N THR A 85 12.62 -1.59 -15.22
CA THR A 85 11.37 -0.88 -15.52
C THR A 85 11.01 0.03 -14.37
N LYS A 86 10.95 1.34 -14.60
CA LYS A 86 10.52 2.33 -13.60
C LYS A 86 9.03 2.14 -13.26
N ILE A 87 8.72 2.08 -11.98
CA ILE A 87 7.35 1.91 -11.50
C ILE A 87 6.77 3.24 -11.00
N THR A 88 5.67 3.64 -11.59
CA THR A 88 4.93 4.85 -11.19
C THR A 88 3.59 4.53 -10.50
N GLY A 89 3.15 3.29 -10.56
CA GLY A 89 1.91 2.78 -9.99
C GLY A 89 2.14 1.78 -8.87
N ILE A 90 1.53 0.62 -9.02
CA ILE A 90 1.64 -0.48 -8.07
C ILE A 90 2.91 -1.28 -8.38
N MET A 91 3.72 -1.53 -7.34
CA MET A 91 4.98 -2.25 -7.44
C MET A 91 4.81 -3.74 -7.16
N GLY A 92 3.86 -4.11 -6.32
CA GLY A 92 3.68 -5.49 -5.88
C GLY A 92 2.52 -5.63 -4.90
N ILE A 93 2.40 -6.84 -4.35
CA ILE A 93 1.34 -7.22 -3.42
C ILE A 93 1.94 -7.88 -2.17
N ALA A 94 1.47 -7.47 -0.99
CA ALA A 94 1.87 -8.04 0.29
C ALA A 94 1.15 -9.37 0.57
N LEU A 95 1.68 -10.17 1.51
CA LEU A 95 1.11 -11.47 1.91
C LEU A 95 -0.28 -11.39 2.56
N ASN A 96 -0.82 -10.21 2.73
CA ASN A 96 -2.20 -9.99 3.18
C ASN A 96 -3.09 -9.37 2.10
N GLY A 97 -2.61 -9.31 0.87
CA GLY A 97 -3.38 -8.81 -0.26
C GLY A 97 -3.42 -7.29 -0.41
N ILE A 98 -2.67 -6.55 0.42
CA ILE A 98 -2.54 -5.09 0.30
C ILE A 98 -1.43 -4.75 -0.70
N LEU A 99 -1.68 -3.78 -1.56
CA LEU A 99 -0.75 -3.40 -2.61
C LEU A 99 0.37 -2.48 -2.09
N PHE A 100 1.57 -2.60 -2.67
CA PHE A 100 2.67 -1.66 -2.49
C PHE A 100 2.66 -0.61 -3.58
N ARG A 101 2.78 0.66 -3.20
CA ARG A 101 2.81 1.79 -4.11
C ARG A 101 3.96 2.74 -3.76
N PRO A 102 5.06 2.75 -4.55
CA PRO A 102 6.26 3.54 -4.23
C PRO A 102 6.06 5.04 -4.40
N SER A 103 5.19 5.46 -5.33
CA SER A 103 5.09 6.85 -5.79
C SER A 103 3.83 7.53 -5.28
N THR A 104 3.90 8.85 -5.12
CA THR A 104 2.74 9.71 -4.99
C THR A 104 2.26 10.13 -6.39
N ALA A 105 1.06 10.71 -6.47
CA ALA A 105 0.59 11.35 -7.68
C ALA A 105 0.85 12.88 -7.66
N GLY A 106 1.84 13.33 -6.87
CA GLY A 106 2.18 14.73 -6.68
C GLY A 106 3.53 15.08 -7.31
N PHE A 107 3.56 16.22 -7.99
CA PHE A 107 4.76 16.79 -8.59
C PHE A 107 4.90 18.23 -8.12
N TRP A 108 6.10 18.77 -8.07
CA TRP A 108 6.31 20.17 -7.70
C TRP A 108 5.49 21.10 -8.57
N ASP A 109 4.79 22.02 -7.92
CA ASP A 109 3.94 23.00 -8.55
C ASP A 109 3.94 24.28 -7.69
N PRO A 110 4.72 25.31 -8.07
CA PRO A 110 4.83 26.53 -7.28
C PRO A 110 3.51 27.31 -7.20
N ASN A 111 2.58 27.07 -8.11
CA ASN A 111 1.29 27.74 -8.14
C ASN A 111 0.20 27.00 -7.34
N ALA A 112 0.48 25.78 -6.87
CA ALA A 112 -0.47 25.03 -6.07
C ALA A 112 -0.37 25.40 -4.58
N PRO A 113 -1.50 25.45 -3.82
CA PRO A 113 -1.52 25.83 -2.39
C PRO A 113 -0.60 25.01 -1.50
N ARG A 114 -0.20 23.80 -1.93
CA ARG A 114 0.68 22.89 -1.20
C ARG A 114 2.05 22.74 -1.86
N ASN A 115 2.39 23.58 -2.83
CA ASN A 115 3.57 23.50 -3.66
C ASN A 115 3.71 22.16 -4.43
N HIS A 116 2.61 21.43 -4.62
CA HIS A 116 2.56 20.24 -5.44
C HIS A 116 1.14 19.97 -5.97
N SER A 117 1.07 19.44 -7.17
CA SER A 117 -0.17 19.02 -7.82
C SER A 117 0.07 17.80 -8.73
N ARG A 118 -1.01 17.26 -9.29
CA ARG A 118 -0.90 16.21 -10.33
C ARG A 118 -0.37 16.73 -11.65
N ASN A 119 -0.55 18.02 -11.89
CA ASN A 119 -0.17 18.71 -13.14
C ASN A 119 1.14 19.48 -13.02
N GLY A 120 1.83 19.38 -11.87
CA GLY A 120 3.12 20.01 -11.63
C GLY A 120 4.25 19.46 -12.50
N ASP A 121 5.44 19.98 -12.28
CA ASP A 121 6.65 19.61 -13.03
C ASP A 121 7.02 18.14 -12.76
N LYS A 122 6.91 17.31 -13.80
CA LYS A 122 7.19 15.88 -13.77
C LYS A 122 8.64 15.52 -13.48
N ASN A 123 9.56 16.48 -13.57
CA ASN A 123 10.95 16.31 -13.20
C ASN A 123 11.17 16.35 -11.67
N TRP A 124 10.14 16.67 -10.87
CA TRP A 124 10.22 16.78 -9.41
C TRP A 124 9.06 16.06 -8.76
N SER A 125 9.27 14.79 -8.50
CA SER A 125 8.25 13.88 -7.95
C SER A 125 8.27 13.91 -6.42
N VAL A 126 7.16 14.22 -5.80
CA VAL A 126 7.04 14.30 -4.34
C VAL A 126 7.24 12.91 -3.71
N ASP A 127 8.15 12.82 -2.73
CA ASP A 127 8.24 11.67 -1.85
C ASP A 127 7.22 11.78 -0.70
N ILE A 128 6.52 10.69 -0.41
CA ILE A 128 5.45 10.71 0.61
C ILE A 128 6.00 10.95 2.02
N PHE A 129 7.20 10.43 2.31
CA PHE A 129 7.85 10.59 3.61
C PHE A 129 8.48 11.99 3.75
N GLY A 130 8.96 12.56 2.64
CA GLY A 130 9.49 13.92 2.58
C GLY A 130 8.46 14.99 2.93
N LEU A 131 7.17 14.72 2.72
CA LEU A 131 6.08 15.61 3.14
C LEU A 131 5.76 15.57 4.64
N LYS A 132 6.53 14.87 5.46
CA LYS A 132 6.42 14.85 6.93
C LYS A 132 4.98 14.66 7.44
N GLY A 133 4.31 13.63 6.95
CA GLY A 133 2.95 13.24 7.37
C GLY A 133 1.80 14.01 6.73
N LYS A 134 2.05 15.00 5.85
CA LYS A 134 0.99 15.79 5.19
C LYS A 134 0.02 14.97 4.34
N LEU A 135 0.42 13.78 3.87
CA LEU A 135 -0.44 12.86 3.12
C LEU A 135 -1.08 11.78 4.00
N GLY A 136 -0.91 11.86 5.31
CA GLY A 136 -1.68 11.11 6.30
C GLY A 136 -1.39 9.62 6.35
N LEU A 137 -0.12 9.21 6.23
CA LEU A 137 0.29 7.85 6.53
C LEU A 137 -0.11 7.44 7.96
N ASP A 138 -0.40 6.18 8.14
CA ASP A 138 -0.54 5.56 9.45
C ASP A 138 0.78 4.88 9.90
N PHE A 139 0.72 4.19 11.05
CA PHE A 139 1.87 3.50 11.62
C PHE A 139 2.33 2.27 10.82
N ASN A 140 1.56 1.84 9.82
CA ASN A 140 1.96 0.81 8.86
C ASN A 140 2.61 1.39 7.59
N ASN A 141 2.98 2.67 7.59
CA ASN A 141 3.46 3.37 6.40
C ASN A 141 2.47 3.28 5.23
N ALA A 142 1.19 3.34 5.52
CA ALA A 142 0.10 3.19 4.57
C ALA A 142 -0.91 4.32 4.69
N HIS A 143 -1.64 4.55 3.64
CA HIS A 143 -2.79 5.44 3.64
C HIS A 143 -3.86 5.00 2.63
N VAL A 144 -4.96 5.76 2.56
CA VAL A 144 -6.07 5.45 1.66
C VAL A 144 -6.02 6.37 0.45
N GLY A 145 -5.92 5.78 -0.73
CA GLY A 145 -6.02 6.49 -2.00
C GLY A 145 -7.46 6.86 -2.37
N ARG A 146 -7.62 7.61 -3.45
CA ARG A 146 -8.95 7.81 -4.06
C ARG A 146 -9.52 6.45 -4.45
N GLY A 147 -10.82 6.28 -4.29
CA GLY A 147 -11.48 4.98 -4.50
C GLY A 147 -11.34 4.00 -3.32
N GLY A 148 -10.80 4.48 -2.17
CA GLY A 148 -10.80 3.69 -0.93
C GLY A 148 -9.69 2.63 -0.83
N MET A 149 -8.73 2.60 -1.76
CA MET A 149 -7.61 1.66 -1.73
C MET A 149 -6.64 1.98 -0.60
N TYR A 150 -6.59 1.13 0.44
CA TYR A 150 -5.52 1.14 1.42
C TYR A 150 -4.26 0.50 0.82
N HIS A 151 -3.10 1.16 0.91
CA HIS A 151 -1.87 0.68 0.29
C HIS A 151 -0.63 1.13 1.06
N TYR A 152 0.42 0.31 0.98
CA TYR A 152 1.70 0.55 1.64
C TYR A 152 2.65 1.40 0.80
N HIS A 153 3.34 2.33 1.46
CA HIS A 153 4.46 3.10 0.90
C HIS A 153 5.81 2.74 1.52
N GLY A 154 5.81 1.91 2.53
CA GLY A 154 7.00 1.48 3.28
C GLY A 154 6.74 0.17 4.00
N LEU A 155 7.51 -0.07 5.07
CA LEU A 155 7.41 -1.27 5.89
C LEU A 155 5.99 -1.44 6.45
N PRO A 156 5.28 -2.53 6.13
CA PRO A 156 3.98 -2.84 6.71
C PRO A 156 4.16 -3.40 8.13
N THR A 157 4.36 -2.51 9.09
CA THR A 157 4.81 -2.83 10.46
C THR A 157 3.95 -3.91 11.13
N SER A 158 2.62 -3.78 11.05
CA SER A 158 1.73 -4.78 11.66
C SER A 158 1.76 -6.15 10.97
N LEU A 159 2.03 -6.19 9.65
CA LEU A 159 2.18 -7.45 8.93
C LEU A 159 3.49 -8.14 9.33
N VAL A 160 4.59 -7.40 9.36
CA VAL A 160 5.92 -7.93 9.70
C VAL A 160 5.99 -8.39 11.15
N ASN A 161 5.42 -7.64 12.08
CA ASN A 161 5.40 -8.02 13.51
C ASN A 161 4.59 -9.29 13.79
N LYS A 162 3.65 -9.65 12.92
CA LYS A 162 2.89 -10.91 13.00
C LYS A 162 3.63 -12.10 12.41
N SER A 163 4.62 -11.84 11.56
CA SER A 163 5.35 -12.86 10.82
C SER A 163 6.79 -12.90 11.30
N ASN A 164 7.25 -14.03 11.81
CA ASN A 164 8.69 -14.24 12.07
C ASN A 164 9.50 -14.52 10.79
N LYS A 165 8.91 -14.26 9.60
CA LYS A 165 9.53 -14.51 8.31
C LYS A 165 9.92 -13.20 7.64
N SER A 166 11.02 -13.20 6.90
CA SER A 166 11.48 -12.04 6.13
C SER A 166 10.62 -11.76 4.91
N LEU A 167 9.95 -12.77 4.33
CA LEU A 167 9.09 -12.61 3.16
C LEU A 167 7.87 -11.75 3.51
N VAL A 168 7.66 -10.67 2.75
CA VAL A 168 6.59 -9.69 2.96
C VAL A 168 5.57 -9.70 1.83
N GLY A 169 5.99 -10.08 0.61
CA GLY A 169 5.12 -10.07 -0.56
C GLY A 169 5.84 -10.46 -1.84
N TYR A 170 5.22 -10.12 -2.96
CA TYR A 170 5.74 -10.37 -4.30
C TYR A 170 5.63 -9.12 -5.16
N ALA A 171 6.69 -8.84 -5.91
CA ALA A 171 6.72 -7.73 -6.85
C ALA A 171 5.94 -8.07 -8.13
N GLY A 172 5.58 -7.04 -8.90
CA GLY A 172 4.82 -7.19 -10.14
C GLY A 172 5.52 -7.97 -11.24
N ASP A 173 6.82 -8.21 -11.11
CA ASP A 173 7.63 -9.07 -11.97
C ASP A 173 7.84 -10.50 -11.42
N GLY A 174 7.25 -10.81 -10.25
CA GLY A 174 7.26 -12.12 -9.63
C GLY A 174 8.36 -12.38 -8.61
N PHE A 175 9.36 -11.52 -8.50
CA PHE A 175 10.37 -11.65 -7.46
C PHE A 175 9.79 -11.45 -6.07
N GLU A 176 10.36 -12.12 -5.08
CA GLU A 176 9.99 -11.99 -3.69
C GLU A 176 10.39 -10.61 -3.14
N ILE A 177 9.57 -10.07 -2.23
CA ILE A 177 9.85 -8.86 -1.48
C ILE A 177 10.12 -9.26 -0.04
N HIS A 178 11.29 -8.91 0.47
CA HIS A 178 11.73 -9.23 1.82
C HIS A 178 11.95 -7.98 2.68
N TYR A 179 11.87 -8.15 3.98
CA TYR A 179 12.36 -7.19 4.96
C TYR A 179 13.39 -7.88 5.86
N LEU A 180 14.56 -7.29 5.94
CA LEU A 180 15.60 -7.67 6.90
C LEU A 180 15.99 -6.40 7.68
N PRO A 181 15.89 -6.40 9.01
CA PRO A 181 16.35 -5.28 9.83
C PRO A 181 17.80 -4.90 9.48
N LYS A 182 18.08 -3.59 9.43
CA LYS A 182 19.39 -3.04 9.08
C LYS A 182 19.82 -3.20 7.61
N LYS A 183 19.06 -3.86 6.74
CA LYS A 183 19.33 -3.83 5.30
C LYS A 183 19.00 -2.44 4.75
N MET A 184 20.00 -1.76 4.20
CA MET A 184 19.91 -0.37 3.79
C MET A 184 20.00 -0.23 2.28
N SER A 185 19.22 0.68 1.72
CA SER A 185 19.32 1.08 0.31
C SER A 185 20.62 1.83 0.04
N GLY A 186 21.13 1.71 -1.19
CA GLY A 186 22.30 2.46 -1.67
C GLY A 186 22.01 3.89 -2.12
N TRP A 187 20.83 4.42 -1.85
CA TRP A 187 20.46 5.80 -2.16
C TRP A 187 20.80 6.74 -1.02
N VAL A 188 21.34 7.90 -1.35
CA VAL A 188 21.72 8.93 -0.39
C VAL A 188 21.12 10.28 -0.75
N LEU A 189 20.84 11.09 0.27
CA LEU A 189 20.36 12.46 0.10
C LEU A 189 21.49 13.34 -0.41
N LYS A 190 21.24 14.12 -1.45
CA LYS A 190 22.14 15.14 -1.96
C LYS A 190 22.37 16.24 -0.91
N LYS A 191 23.51 16.92 -0.98
CA LYS A 191 23.84 18.02 -0.08
C LYS A 191 23.78 19.37 -0.78
N GLY A 192 23.49 20.42 -0.02
CA GLY A 192 23.47 21.81 -0.51
C GLY A 192 22.16 22.21 -1.18
N LEU A 193 22.20 23.30 -1.92
CA LEU A 193 21.04 23.87 -2.63
C LEU A 193 20.73 23.07 -3.89
N ARG A 194 19.43 22.91 -4.20
CA ARG A 194 18.97 22.37 -5.48
C ARG A 194 19.46 23.28 -6.61
N LYS A 195 19.98 22.68 -7.66
CA LYS A 195 20.49 23.40 -8.83
C LYS A 195 19.39 23.86 -9.80
N SER A 196 18.18 23.32 -9.67
CA SER A 196 16.99 23.63 -10.47
C SER A 196 15.73 23.24 -9.71
N GLY A 197 14.55 23.59 -10.22
CA GLY A 197 13.25 23.18 -9.69
C GLY A 197 12.90 23.88 -8.37
N PRO A 198 12.43 23.15 -7.35
CA PRO A 198 12.04 23.72 -6.06
C PRO A 198 13.20 24.43 -5.37
N ILE A 199 13.00 25.68 -4.96
CA ILE A 199 14.00 26.46 -4.23
C ILE A 199 14.28 25.83 -2.86
N GLY A 200 15.55 25.86 -2.43
CA GLY A 200 15.99 25.36 -1.12
C GLY A 200 16.97 24.21 -1.20
N ASN A 201 17.32 23.69 -0.02
CA ASN A 201 18.24 22.55 0.09
C ASN A 201 17.58 21.24 -0.35
N TYR A 202 18.41 20.29 -0.74
CA TYR A 202 18.00 18.89 -0.83
C TYR A 202 17.61 18.39 0.56
N ASP A 203 16.31 18.20 0.80
CA ASP A 203 15.73 17.89 2.12
C ASP A 203 14.92 16.59 2.13
N GLY A 204 14.88 15.88 0.99
CA GLY A 204 14.15 14.64 0.81
C GLY A 204 12.66 14.81 0.51
N THR A 205 12.22 16.04 0.24
CA THR A 205 10.83 16.29 -0.18
C THR A 205 10.53 15.67 -1.53
N TYR A 206 11.53 15.57 -2.40
CA TYR A 206 11.39 15.04 -3.75
C TYR A 206 12.29 13.83 -3.98
N ASN A 207 11.87 12.92 -4.85
CA ASN A 207 12.67 11.75 -5.24
C ASN A 207 14.02 12.17 -5.83
N GLU A 208 14.02 13.28 -6.55
CA GLU A 208 15.17 13.86 -7.23
C GLU A 208 16.18 14.49 -6.27
N ASP A 209 15.83 14.59 -4.98
CA ASP A 209 16.77 14.97 -3.92
C ASP A 209 17.78 13.85 -3.61
N TYR A 210 17.53 12.65 -4.08
CA TYR A 210 18.37 11.49 -3.83
C TYR A 210 19.16 11.09 -5.07
N TYR A 211 20.27 10.39 -4.85
CA TYR A 211 21.03 9.72 -5.91
C TYR A 211 21.54 8.38 -5.42
N TYR A 212 21.68 7.47 -6.35
CA TYR A 212 22.21 6.14 -6.07
C TYR A 212 23.73 6.17 -6.17
N ILE A 213 24.42 5.68 -5.12
CA ILE A 213 25.88 5.69 -5.07
C ILE A 213 26.51 4.37 -5.49
N GLY A 214 25.71 3.31 -5.60
CA GLY A 214 26.23 1.97 -5.93
C GLY A 214 27.06 1.34 -4.82
N ASN A 215 27.23 0.12 -4.88
CA ASN A 215 28.27 -0.84 -4.47
C ASN A 215 28.49 -1.24 -3.00
N ASN A 216 28.36 -0.44 -1.97
CA ASN A 216 28.74 -0.92 -0.63
C ASN A 216 27.59 -1.49 0.19
N ASN A 217 26.35 -1.40 -0.32
CA ASN A 217 25.16 -1.83 0.41
C ASN A 217 24.53 -3.11 -0.13
N GLU A 218 25.20 -3.78 -1.05
CA GLU A 218 24.73 -5.05 -1.67
C GLU A 218 23.37 -4.97 -2.38
N LEU A 219 22.69 -3.79 -2.37
CA LEU A 219 21.44 -3.59 -3.07
C LEU A 219 21.66 -2.73 -4.31
N ASP A 220 21.02 -3.10 -5.41
CA ASP A 220 20.99 -2.31 -6.63
C ASP A 220 20.04 -1.09 -6.49
N GLU A 221 19.96 -0.27 -7.52
CA GLU A 221 19.15 0.97 -7.51
C GLU A 221 17.65 0.72 -7.33
N CYS A 222 17.18 -0.51 -7.57
CA CYS A 222 15.80 -0.95 -7.35
C CYS A 222 15.61 -1.64 -5.98
N ASN A 223 16.56 -1.52 -5.06
CA ASN A 223 16.57 -2.26 -3.79
C ASN A 223 16.58 -3.79 -3.98
N GLY A 224 17.08 -4.27 -5.10
CA GLY A 224 17.28 -5.69 -5.36
C GLY A 224 18.64 -6.17 -4.89
N GLY A 225 18.74 -7.43 -4.49
CA GLY A 225 19.97 -8.06 -4.04
C GLY A 225 19.81 -9.56 -3.88
N LEU A 226 20.87 -10.24 -3.46
CA LEU A 226 20.84 -11.67 -3.26
C LEU A 226 20.43 -12.03 -1.83
N LEU A 227 19.51 -12.96 -1.70
CA LEU A 227 19.16 -13.63 -0.47
C LEU A 227 19.25 -15.14 -0.69
N ASN A 228 20.17 -15.80 0.00
CA ASN A 228 20.46 -17.24 -0.19
C ASN A 228 20.69 -17.63 -1.66
N GLY A 229 21.45 -16.82 -2.41
CA GLY A 229 21.76 -17.03 -3.81
C GLY A 229 20.65 -16.70 -4.81
N LYS A 230 19.48 -16.23 -4.35
CA LYS A 230 18.35 -15.83 -5.19
C LYS A 230 18.22 -14.32 -5.21
N TYR A 231 17.94 -13.75 -6.38
CA TYR A 231 17.62 -12.34 -6.49
C TYR A 231 16.23 -12.06 -5.92
N VAL A 232 16.14 -11.06 -5.04
CA VAL A 232 14.91 -10.60 -4.37
C VAL A 232 14.94 -9.08 -4.21
N TYR A 233 13.79 -8.47 -3.92
CA TYR A 233 13.72 -7.07 -3.53
C TYR A 233 13.65 -6.92 -2.01
N PHE A 234 14.10 -5.77 -1.52
CA PHE A 234 14.05 -5.44 -0.10
C PHE A 234 13.24 -4.18 0.17
N ILE A 235 12.41 -4.24 1.21
CA ILE A 235 11.89 -3.05 1.88
C ILE A 235 12.99 -2.57 2.83
N THR A 236 13.28 -1.28 2.80
CA THR A 236 14.34 -0.64 3.60
C THR A 236 13.77 0.47 4.49
N GLU A 237 14.48 0.84 5.53
CA GLU A 237 14.06 1.94 6.41
C GLU A 237 14.48 3.31 5.88
N ASN A 238 15.52 3.37 5.05
CA ASN A 238 15.93 4.57 4.33
C ASN A 238 15.28 4.66 2.93
N TYR A 239 15.47 5.75 2.23
CA TYR A 239 15.00 5.98 0.87
C TYR A 239 15.75 5.09 -0.15
N PRO A 240 15.03 4.55 -1.15
CA PRO A 240 13.58 4.40 -1.25
C PRO A 240 13.10 3.26 -0.33
N LYS A 241 12.03 3.51 0.43
CA LYS A 241 11.55 2.51 1.40
C LYS A 241 10.98 1.26 0.73
N VAL A 242 10.43 1.40 -0.46
CA VAL A 242 9.99 0.29 -1.33
C VAL A 242 10.61 0.47 -2.72
N PRO A 243 10.87 -0.60 -3.47
CA PRO A 243 11.39 -0.55 -4.83
C PRO A 243 10.63 0.44 -5.73
N ARG A 244 11.34 1.24 -6.49
CA ARG A 244 10.78 2.21 -7.47
C ARG A 244 11.00 1.77 -8.90
N CYS A 245 11.69 0.67 -9.09
CA CYS A 245 11.88 -0.01 -10.37
C CYS A 245 11.99 -1.52 -10.14
N LEU A 246 11.81 -2.28 -11.20
CA LEU A 246 11.88 -3.74 -11.20
C LEU A 246 12.80 -4.21 -12.32
N TYR A 247 13.60 -5.24 -12.05
CA TYR A 247 14.54 -5.84 -12.99
C TYR A 247 14.01 -7.09 -13.69
N GLY A 248 12.77 -7.49 -13.44
CA GLY A 248 12.09 -8.55 -14.15
C GLY A 248 11.05 -8.04 -15.14
N GLU A 249 10.44 -8.96 -15.88
CA GLU A 249 9.31 -8.67 -16.75
C GLU A 249 8.04 -8.44 -15.89
N VAL A 250 7.56 -7.19 -15.91
CA VAL A 250 6.39 -6.79 -15.11
C VAL A 250 5.11 -7.34 -15.74
N SER A 251 4.32 -8.07 -14.96
CA SER A 251 3.03 -8.57 -15.40
C SER A 251 2.10 -7.45 -15.83
N ASN A 252 1.38 -7.66 -16.93
CA ASN A 252 0.38 -6.73 -17.45
C ASN A 252 -0.73 -6.41 -16.44
N ASP A 253 -1.00 -7.30 -15.49
CA ASP A 253 -2.02 -7.08 -14.45
C ASP A 253 -1.63 -5.92 -13.53
N PHE A 254 -0.33 -5.69 -13.30
CA PHE A 254 0.18 -4.55 -12.53
C PHE A 254 0.23 -3.24 -13.34
N ASN A 255 0.25 -3.32 -14.67
CA ASN A 255 0.19 -2.16 -15.54
C ASN A 255 -1.23 -1.58 -15.69
N LYS A 256 -2.28 -2.42 -15.53
CA LYS A 256 -3.69 -2.04 -15.67
C LYS A 256 -4.24 -1.27 -14.46
N SER A 257 -3.60 -1.34 -13.32
CA SER A 257 -4.06 -0.75 -12.05
C SER A 257 -3.71 0.73 -11.89
N ARG A 258 -3.82 1.51 -12.98
CA ARG A 258 -3.63 2.97 -13.00
C ARG A 258 -4.91 3.72 -12.63
N HIS A 259 -5.53 3.40 -11.51
CA HIS A 259 -6.70 4.19 -11.07
C HIS A 259 -6.46 4.89 -9.75
#